data_a83660533c750993e496ce4bfe3c31f4
#
_entry.id   a83660533c750993e496ce4bfe3c31f4
#
_cell.length_a   1.000
_cell.length_b   1.000
_cell.length_c   1.000
_cell.angle_alpha   90.00
_cell.angle_beta   90.00
_cell.angle_gamma   90.00
#
_symmetry.space_group_name_H-M   'P 1'
#
loop_
_entity.id
_entity.type
_entity.pdbx_description
1 polymer ?
#
loop_
_entity_poly.entity_id
_entity_poly.type
_entity_poly.pdbx_seq_one_letter_code
_entity_poly.pdbx_strand_id
1 'polypeptide(L)'
;MLKVENLRKSFSNILAVDGVSFEVKRGQIFGLLGPNGAGKTTTIRMILDIIKPDSGRITFDGELINEEIKSKIGYLPEERGLYRKTRVLETILYFARLKGIDKVKANERARYLLSRFGLSDRVNSRIEELSKGNQQKVQIIIAVLHDPELIILDEPFAGLDPINQELLKEIILELKSQNKAIIFSTHQMEQVEKLCDEICLINKGKPVLSGALEKIKGKFGRDTIHIEFSGDGENLKWINGVKKVELYPNYAELTVEPGVNVGEILKRIVELVDLKKFEVKSPSLYSIFIDVVSDGFGEKSL
;
A
#
# COMPACT_ATOMS: atom_id res chain seq x y z
N MET A 1 -3.47 13.67 -12.79
CA MET A 1 -2.41 14.13 -11.89
C MET A 1 -1.08 13.46 -12.20
N LEU A 2 -0.68 12.35 -11.58
CA LEU A 2 0.53 11.61 -11.99
C LEU A 2 0.17 10.56 -13.02
N LYS A 3 0.89 10.51 -14.15
CA LYS A 3 0.74 9.48 -15.16
C LYS A 3 2.10 8.84 -15.44
N VAL A 4 2.14 7.54 -15.38
CA VAL A 4 3.31 6.70 -15.62
C VAL A 4 2.99 5.81 -16.82
N GLU A 5 3.80 5.88 -17.89
CA GLU A 5 3.51 5.24 -19.16
C GLU A 5 4.70 4.39 -19.61
N ASN A 6 4.50 3.08 -19.64
CA ASN A 6 5.39 2.07 -20.21
C ASN A 6 6.86 2.20 -19.74
N LEU A 7 7.05 2.40 -18.41
CA LEU A 7 8.39 2.58 -17.86
C LEU A 7 9.25 1.33 -17.99
N ARG A 8 10.48 1.54 -18.42
CA ARG A 8 11.51 0.50 -18.46
C ARG A 8 12.81 1.00 -17.86
N LYS A 9 13.50 0.11 -17.12
CA LYS A 9 14.80 0.38 -16.54
C LYS A 9 15.60 -0.89 -16.39
N SER A 10 16.81 -0.86 -16.95
CA SER A 10 17.80 -1.92 -16.79
C SER A 10 19.01 -1.40 -16.01
N PHE A 11 19.62 -2.26 -15.23
CA PHE A 11 20.92 -2.05 -14.59
C PHE A 11 21.84 -3.20 -14.99
N SER A 12 22.88 -2.90 -15.74
CA SER A 12 23.75 -3.92 -16.34
C SER A 12 22.90 -4.97 -17.11
N ASN A 13 22.84 -6.19 -16.60
CA ASN A 13 22.10 -7.30 -17.22
C ASN A 13 20.73 -7.59 -16.56
N ILE A 14 20.29 -6.74 -15.60
CA ILE A 14 19.04 -6.96 -14.87
C ILE A 14 18.00 -5.95 -15.35
N LEU A 15 16.91 -6.44 -15.92
CA LEU A 15 15.73 -5.65 -16.25
C LEU A 15 14.90 -5.45 -14.97
N ALA A 16 15.12 -4.31 -14.30
CA ALA A 16 14.52 -4.02 -13.01
C ALA A 16 13.06 -3.53 -13.10
N VAL A 17 12.69 -2.88 -14.21
CA VAL A 17 11.33 -2.44 -14.50
C VAL A 17 11.06 -2.64 -15.99
N ASP A 18 9.94 -3.29 -16.32
CA ASP A 18 9.57 -3.67 -17.68
C ASP A 18 8.09 -3.38 -17.96
N GLY A 19 7.81 -2.22 -18.56
CA GLY A 19 6.48 -1.86 -19.06
C GLY A 19 5.49 -1.40 -17.99
N VAL A 20 5.94 -0.88 -16.85
CA VAL A 20 5.06 -0.40 -15.78
C VAL A 20 4.30 0.84 -16.22
N SER A 21 2.95 0.78 -16.13
CA SER A 21 2.04 1.87 -16.48
C SER A 21 0.93 1.97 -15.44
N PHE A 22 0.63 3.20 -14.98
CA PHE A 22 -0.48 3.49 -14.09
C PHE A 22 -0.76 5.00 -14.01
N GLU A 23 -1.90 5.35 -13.46
CA GLU A 23 -2.29 6.74 -13.19
C GLU A 23 -2.71 6.90 -11.73
N VAL A 24 -2.39 8.06 -11.13
CA VAL A 24 -2.81 8.40 -9.77
C VAL A 24 -3.50 9.74 -9.79
N LYS A 25 -4.70 9.80 -9.23
CA LYS A 25 -5.56 11.00 -9.19
C LYS A 25 -5.44 11.71 -7.84
N ARG A 26 -5.85 12.97 -7.80
CA ARG A 26 -6.02 13.69 -6.52
C ARG A 26 -7.09 13.01 -5.67
N GLY A 27 -6.89 12.98 -4.36
CA GLY A 27 -7.80 12.30 -3.42
C GLY A 27 -7.79 10.78 -3.53
N GLN A 28 -6.75 10.19 -4.13
CA GLN A 28 -6.61 8.76 -4.34
C GLN A 28 -5.40 8.19 -3.60
N ILE A 29 -5.56 7.01 -3.03
CA ILE A 29 -4.47 6.20 -2.50
C ILE A 29 -4.17 5.07 -3.49
N PHE A 30 -2.95 5.04 -3.98
CA PHE A 30 -2.45 4.05 -4.93
C PHE A 30 -1.39 3.15 -4.28
N GLY A 31 -1.59 1.84 -4.36
CA GLY A 31 -0.66 0.83 -3.86
C GLY A 31 0.28 0.32 -4.95
N LEU A 32 1.59 0.46 -4.72
CA LEU A 32 2.61 -0.16 -5.57
C LEU A 32 3.14 -1.41 -4.86
N LEU A 33 2.70 -2.58 -5.30
CA LEU A 33 2.84 -3.84 -4.59
C LEU A 33 3.87 -4.76 -5.22
N GLY A 34 4.39 -5.67 -4.42
CA GLY A 34 5.25 -6.75 -4.91
C GLY A 34 6.28 -7.18 -3.88
N PRO A 35 6.92 -8.33 -4.08
CA PRO A 35 7.99 -8.81 -3.21
C PRO A 35 9.21 -7.87 -3.23
N ASN A 36 10.14 -8.11 -2.31
CA ASN A 36 11.42 -7.38 -2.31
C ASN A 36 12.17 -7.67 -3.61
N GLY A 37 12.75 -6.61 -4.19
CA GLY A 37 13.42 -6.71 -5.50
C GLY A 37 12.49 -6.72 -6.72
N ALA A 38 11.16 -6.57 -6.55
CA ALA A 38 10.22 -6.56 -7.68
C ALA A 38 10.32 -5.33 -8.60
N GLY A 39 11.02 -4.26 -8.20
CA GLY A 39 11.15 -3.02 -8.99
C GLY A 39 10.37 -1.83 -8.41
N LYS A 40 9.73 -1.95 -7.25
CA LYS A 40 8.93 -0.88 -6.61
C LYS A 40 9.74 0.39 -6.36
N THR A 41 10.83 0.29 -5.57
CA THR A 41 11.71 1.43 -5.23
C THR A 41 12.37 2.02 -6.48
N THR A 42 12.72 1.20 -7.49
CA THR A 42 13.23 1.69 -8.77
C THR A 42 12.18 2.53 -9.51
N THR A 43 10.93 2.07 -9.53
CA THR A 43 9.81 2.83 -10.13
C THR A 43 9.60 4.16 -9.39
N ILE A 44 9.60 4.16 -8.06
CA ILE A 44 9.50 5.38 -7.24
C ILE A 44 10.66 6.33 -7.54
N ARG A 45 11.90 5.85 -7.60
CA ARG A 45 13.07 6.68 -7.91
C ARG A 45 13.02 7.28 -9.32
N MET A 46 12.39 6.62 -10.29
CA MET A 46 12.13 7.18 -11.61
C MET A 46 11.06 8.29 -11.55
N ILE A 47 9.98 8.09 -10.79
CA ILE A 47 8.95 9.13 -10.59
C ILE A 47 9.53 10.40 -9.95
N LEU A 48 10.45 10.23 -9.01
CA LEU A 48 11.15 11.34 -8.34
C LEU A 48 12.28 11.96 -9.20
N ASP A 49 12.50 11.45 -10.40
CA ASP A 49 13.59 11.87 -11.28
C ASP A 49 15.00 11.71 -10.66
N ILE A 50 15.14 10.80 -9.69
CA ILE A 50 16.43 10.41 -9.11
C ILE A 50 17.17 9.49 -10.09
N ILE A 51 16.43 8.64 -10.81
CA ILE A 51 16.94 7.74 -11.84
C ILE A 51 16.15 8.03 -13.12
N LYS A 52 16.84 8.18 -14.24
CA LYS A 52 16.18 8.30 -15.55
C LYS A 52 15.72 6.94 -16.06
N PRO A 53 14.47 6.81 -16.53
CA PRO A 53 14.04 5.60 -17.24
C PRO A 53 14.82 5.43 -18.55
N ASP A 54 14.99 4.19 -19.00
CA ASP A 54 15.58 3.90 -20.32
C ASP A 54 14.54 4.13 -21.43
N SER A 55 13.25 3.91 -21.11
CA SER A 55 12.13 4.26 -21.98
C SER A 55 10.86 4.47 -21.16
N GLY A 56 9.82 5.02 -21.79
CA GLY A 56 8.57 5.38 -21.14
C GLY A 56 8.54 6.86 -20.74
N ARG A 57 7.45 7.26 -20.10
CA ARG A 57 7.20 8.67 -19.77
C ARG A 57 6.54 8.81 -18.42
N ILE A 58 6.90 9.87 -17.69
CA ILE A 58 6.28 10.25 -16.41
C ILE A 58 5.85 11.71 -16.53
N THR A 59 4.56 11.97 -16.26
CA THR A 59 4.02 13.32 -16.26
C THR A 59 3.22 13.61 -15.01
N PHE A 60 3.26 14.86 -14.58
CA PHE A 60 2.46 15.40 -13.50
C PHE A 60 1.64 16.57 -14.04
N ASP A 61 0.30 16.44 -14.00
CA ASP A 61 -0.65 17.36 -14.64
C ASP A 61 -0.33 17.64 -16.12
N GLY A 62 0.18 16.62 -16.83
CA GLY A 62 0.52 16.69 -18.25
C GLY A 62 1.96 17.16 -18.54
N GLU A 63 2.69 17.67 -17.58
CA GLU A 63 4.06 18.15 -17.72
C GLU A 63 5.09 17.09 -17.28
N LEU A 64 6.25 17.10 -17.90
CA LEU A 64 7.38 16.27 -17.47
C LEU A 64 7.87 16.73 -16.10
N ILE A 65 8.35 15.76 -15.28
CA ILE A 65 8.90 16.06 -13.96
C ILE A 65 10.06 17.04 -14.08
N ASN A 66 9.94 18.14 -13.34
CA ASN A 66 10.92 19.23 -13.24
C ASN A 66 11.09 19.67 -11.77
N GLU A 67 11.97 20.62 -11.49
CA GLU A 67 12.24 21.06 -10.11
C GLU A 67 11.02 21.68 -9.42
N GLU A 68 10.17 22.41 -10.17
CA GLU A 68 8.91 22.94 -9.64
C GLU A 68 7.96 21.84 -9.20
N ILE A 69 7.77 20.81 -10.04
CA ILE A 69 6.94 19.64 -9.73
C ILE A 69 7.53 18.88 -8.54
N LYS A 70 8.86 18.69 -8.47
CA LYS A 70 9.51 18.04 -7.32
C LYS A 70 9.27 18.79 -6.00
N SER A 71 9.08 20.10 -6.04
CA SER A 71 8.73 20.87 -4.84
C SER A 71 7.33 20.51 -4.31
N LYS A 72 6.42 20.05 -5.16
CA LYS A 72 5.06 19.62 -4.85
C LYS A 72 4.97 18.14 -4.42
N ILE A 73 6.09 17.43 -4.39
CA ILE A 73 6.16 16.01 -4.02
C ILE A 73 6.79 15.85 -2.63
N GLY A 74 6.09 15.14 -1.76
CA GLY A 74 6.61 14.63 -0.50
C GLY A 74 7.10 13.20 -0.66
N TYR A 75 8.27 12.88 -0.11
CA TYR A 75 8.86 11.55 -0.24
C TYR A 75 9.36 11.00 1.09
N LEU A 76 8.93 9.81 1.43
CA LEU A 76 9.48 8.98 2.49
C LEU A 76 10.28 7.84 1.85
N PRO A 77 11.61 7.82 1.96
CA PRO A 77 12.42 6.69 1.50
C PRO A 77 12.31 5.47 2.44
N GLU A 78 12.51 4.26 1.90
CA GLU A 78 12.62 3.03 2.68
C GLU A 78 13.77 3.09 3.70
N GLU A 79 14.92 3.65 3.28
CA GLU A 79 16.09 3.79 4.15
C GLU A 79 15.99 5.04 5.03
N ARG A 80 16.43 4.91 6.28
CA ARG A 80 16.39 5.99 7.27
C ARG A 80 17.59 6.92 7.11
N GLY A 81 17.43 7.98 6.31
CA GLY A 81 18.45 8.98 6.02
C GLY A 81 18.53 10.16 7.00
N LEU A 82 18.10 10.02 8.27
CA LEU A 82 18.14 11.13 9.24
C LEU A 82 19.52 11.32 9.85
N TYR A 83 19.89 12.58 10.08
CA TYR A 83 21.11 12.95 10.80
C TYR A 83 21.00 12.57 12.28
N ARG A 84 21.67 11.52 12.69
CA ARG A 84 21.49 10.84 13.99
C ARG A 84 21.74 11.76 15.20
N LYS A 85 22.72 12.67 15.12
CA LYS A 85 23.16 13.56 16.22
C LYS A 85 22.38 14.85 16.32
N THR A 86 21.53 15.19 15.35
CA THR A 86 20.69 16.40 15.37
C THR A 86 19.42 16.19 16.18
N ARG A 87 18.84 17.29 16.67
CA ARG A 87 17.57 17.23 17.41
C ARG A 87 16.38 17.10 16.45
N VAL A 88 15.29 16.50 16.93
CA VAL A 88 14.07 16.24 16.16
C VAL A 88 13.56 17.51 15.47
N LEU A 89 13.31 18.58 16.25
CA LEU A 89 12.78 19.82 15.69
C LEU A 89 13.77 20.48 14.72
N GLU A 90 15.06 20.50 15.06
CA GLU A 90 16.10 21.07 14.20
C GLU A 90 16.15 20.33 12.85
N THR A 91 16.05 19.00 12.88
CA THR A 91 16.02 18.18 11.67
C THR A 91 14.80 18.52 10.80
N ILE A 92 13.61 18.59 11.40
CA ILE A 92 12.37 18.92 10.67
C ILE A 92 12.46 20.32 10.06
N LEU A 93 12.92 21.32 10.82
CA LEU A 93 13.07 22.70 10.35
C LEU A 93 14.15 22.86 9.28
N TYR A 94 15.21 22.05 9.33
CA TYR A 94 16.21 22.00 8.27
C TYR A 94 15.59 21.56 6.93
N PHE A 95 14.83 20.47 6.91
CA PHE A 95 14.15 20.01 5.69
C PHE A 95 13.04 20.96 5.23
N ALA A 96 12.32 21.61 6.16
CA ALA A 96 11.37 22.66 5.83
C ALA A 96 12.02 23.81 5.06
N ARG A 97 13.20 24.25 5.52
CA ARG A 97 13.97 25.32 4.88
C ARG A 97 14.43 24.93 3.47
N LEU A 98 14.86 23.68 3.27
CA LEU A 98 15.22 23.17 1.94
C LEU A 98 14.04 23.19 0.97
N LYS A 99 12.80 23.05 1.49
CA LYS A 99 11.56 23.16 0.72
C LYS A 99 11.03 24.61 0.61
N GLY A 100 11.80 25.59 1.08
CA GLY A 100 11.44 27.02 0.97
C GLY A 100 10.32 27.48 1.92
N ILE A 101 9.98 26.70 2.97
CA ILE A 101 8.94 27.08 3.92
C ILE A 101 9.48 28.19 4.85
N ASP A 102 8.68 29.23 5.05
CA ASP A 102 8.99 30.27 6.03
C ASP A 102 9.19 29.68 7.43
N LYS A 103 10.15 30.23 8.19
CA LYS A 103 10.58 29.73 9.49
C LYS A 103 9.45 29.66 10.52
N VAL A 104 8.57 30.66 10.55
CA VAL A 104 7.46 30.73 11.52
C VAL A 104 6.45 29.63 11.17
N LYS A 105 5.99 29.60 9.92
CA LYS A 105 5.07 28.58 9.42
C LYS A 105 5.64 27.16 9.58
N ALA A 106 6.92 26.96 9.30
CA ALA A 106 7.60 25.69 9.47
C ALA A 106 7.56 25.22 10.93
N ASN A 107 7.85 26.13 11.89
CA ASN A 107 7.84 25.77 13.31
C ASN A 107 6.43 25.45 13.83
N GLU A 108 5.44 26.23 13.47
CA GLU A 108 4.04 25.98 13.83
C GLU A 108 3.57 24.62 13.30
N ARG A 109 3.79 24.36 12.01
CA ARG A 109 3.38 23.12 11.37
C ARG A 109 4.17 21.91 11.89
N ALA A 110 5.47 22.07 12.14
CA ALA A 110 6.29 21.01 12.75
C ALA A 110 5.77 20.61 14.13
N ARG A 111 5.44 21.58 14.99
CA ARG A 111 4.89 21.31 16.32
C ARG A 111 3.51 20.68 16.26
N TYR A 112 2.65 21.14 15.35
CA TYR A 112 1.35 20.51 15.10
C TYR A 112 1.51 19.04 14.70
N LEU A 113 2.36 18.75 13.71
CA LEU A 113 2.58 17.38 13.26
C LEU A 113 3.25 16.52 14.35
N LEU A 114 4.24 17.05 15.08
CA LEU A 114 4.84 16.34 16.21
C LEU A 114 3.80 15.96 17.26
N SER A 115 2.84 16.85 17.55
CA SER A 115 1.72 16.54 18.44
C SER A 115 0.81 15.45 17.88
N ARG A 116 0.44 15.53 16.60
CA ARG A 116 -0.37 14.52 15.92
C ARG A 116 0.28 13.13 15.93
N PHE A 117 1.60 13.07 15.81
CA PHE A 117 2.36 11.81 15.85
C PHE A 117 2.76 11.35 17.27
N GLY A 118 2.31 12.06 18.33
CA GLY A 118 2.62 11.73 19.71
C GLY A 118 4.10 11.90 20.06
N LEU A 119 4.75 12.93 19.49
CA LEU A 119 6.18 13.22 19.68
C LEU A 119 6.42 14.61 20.33
N SER A 120 5.40 15.21 20.97
CA SER A 120 5.52 16.54 21.61
C SER A 120 6.60 16.59 22.70
N ASP A 121 6.78 15.51 23.45
CA ASP A 121 7.79 15.34 24.50
C ASP A 121 9.21 15.10 23.95
N ARG A 122 9.33 14.77 22.65
CA ARG A 122 10.58 14.41 21.97
C ARG A 122 11.18 15.52 21.13
N VAL A 123 10.60 16.71 21.12
CA VAL A 123 11.00 17.87 20.30
C VAL A 123 12.49 18.18 20.39
N ASN A 124 13.07 18.07 21.60
CA ASN A 124 14.47 18.35 21.88
C ASN A 124 15.37 17.11 21.94
N SER A 125 14.81 15.90 21.82
CA SER A 125 15.58 14.65 21.79
C SER A 125 16.42 14.58 20.52
N ARG A 126 17.57 13.89 20.59
CA ARG A 126 18.34 13.57 19.38
C ARG A 126 17.67 12.46 18.60
N ILE A 127 17.86 12.43 17.28
CA ILE A 127 17.29 11.39 16.41
C ILE A 127 17.74 9.99 16.85
N GLU A 128 18.99 9.83 17.29
CA GLU A 128 19.54 8.53 17.76
C GLU A 128 18.89 8.02 19.06
N GLU A 129 18.29 8.90 19.86
CA GLU A 129 17.59 8.56 21.10
C GLU A 129 16.17 8.04 20.85
N LEU A 130 15.67 8.18 19.63
CA LEU A 130 14.34 7.72 19.24
C LEU A 130 14.32 6.23 18.88
N SER A 131 13.24 5.55 19.23
CA SER A 131 12.96 4.23 18.69
C SER A 131 12.87 4.25 17.16
N LYS A 132 13.06 3.12 16.52
CA LYS A 132 12.94 2.98 15.05
C LYS A 132 11.59 3.50 14.55
N GLY A 133 10.48 3.21 15.24
CA GLY A 133 9.15 3.70 14.89
C GLY A 133 9.02 5.22 15.01
N ASN A 134 9.60 5.82 16.06
CA ASN A 134 9.59 7.28 16.22
C ASN A 134 10.47 7.98 15.18
N GLN A 135 11.59 7.39 14.77
CA GLN A 135 12.38 7.89 13.64
C GLN A 135 11.57 7.88 12.34
N GLN A 136 10.81 6.80 12.09
CA GLN A 136 9.90 6.70 10.95
C GLN A 136 8.84 7.81 10.96
N LYS A 137 8.23 8.09 12.13
CA LYS A 137 7.29 9.19 12.30
C LYS A 137 7.91 10.54 11.94
N VAL A 138 9.13 10.81 12.38
CA VAL A 138 9.85 12.05 12.02
C VAL A 138 10.06 12.17 10.52
N GLN A 139 10.42 11.07 9.84
CA GLN A 139 10.56 11.07 8.38
C GLN A 139 9.23 11.32 7.65
N ILE A 140 8.13 10.74 8.14
CA ILE A 140 6.79 11.01 7.59
C ILE A 140 6.42 12.48 7.78
N ILE A 141 6.68 13.06 8.96
CA ILE A 141 6.47 14.49 9.21
C ILE A 141 7.24 15.33 8.18
N ILE A 142 8.50 15.01 7.94
CA ILE A 142 9.34 15.72 6.94
C ILE A 142 8.73 15.59 5.54
N ALA A 143 8.23 14.41 5.17
CA ALA A 143 7.64 14.17 3.85
C ALA A 143 6.36 14.99 3.61
N VAL A 144 5.57 15.29 4.66
CA VAL A 144 4.28 15.99 4.53
C VAL A 144 4.32 17.46 4.97
N LEU A 145 5.44 17.91 5.54
CA LEU A 145 5.56 19.22 6.18
C LEU A 145 5.28 20.38 5.23
N HIS A 146 5.71 20.30 3.98
CA HIS A 146 5.59 21.37 2.97
C HIS A 146 4.26 21.34 2.21
N ASP A 147 3.28 20.56 2.69
CA ASP A 147 1.95 20.44 2.12
C ASP A 147 1.91 19.96 0.66
N PRO A 148 2.60 18.87 0.35
CA PRO A 148 2.72 18.39 -1.02
C PRO A 148 1.35 18.04 -1.64
N GLU A 149 1.28 18.08 -2.98
CA GLU A 149 0.13 17.61 -3.74
C GLU A 149 0.18 16.08 -3.97
N LEU A 150 1.40 15.53 -4.11
CA LEU A 150 1.67 14.10 -4.24
C LEU A 150 2.57 13.64 -3.09
N ILE A 151 2.18 12.57 -2.42
CA ILE A 151 2.95 11.98 -1.31
C ILE A 151 3.33 10.56 -1.72
N ILE A 152 4.63 10.28 -1.72
CA ILE A 152 5.18 8.96 -2.04
C ILE A 152 5.82 8.38 -0.79
N LEU A 153 5.36 7.23 -0.34
CA LEU A 153 5.80 6.56 0.87
C LEU A 153 6.35 5.18 0.51
N ASP A 154 7.66 4.99 0.66
CA ASP A 154 8.29 3.69 0.37
C ASP A 154 8.37 2.86 1.66
N GLU A 155 7.62 1.75 1.72
CA GLU A 155 7.46 0.84 2.87
C GLU A 155 7.10 1.56 4.20
N PRO A 156 6.06 2.43 4.24
CA PRO A 156 5.80 3.32 5.37
C PRO A 156 5.43 2.59 6.67
N PHE A 157 4.92 1.37 6.60
CA PHE A 157 4.50 0.56 7.75
C PHE A 157 5.63 -0.30 8.33
N ALA A 158 6.79 -0.36 7.66
CA ALA A 158 7.90 -1.20 8.08
C ALA A 158 8.47 -0.76 9.44
N GLY A 159 8.48 -1.70 10.40
CA GLY A 159 9.05 -1.47 11.74
C GLY A 159 8.22 -0.57 12.65
N LEU A 160 6.96 -0.32 12.32
CA LEU A 160 5.97 0.26 13.22
C LEU A 160 5.24 -0.85 13.99
N ASP A 161 4.99 -0.61 15.28
CA ASP A 161 4.08 -1.44 16.06
C ASP A 161 2.60 -1.20 15.64
N PRO A 162 1.65 -2.07 16.04
CA PRO A 162 0.26 -1.98 15.61
C PRO A 162 -0.40 -0.63 15.91
N ILE A 163 -0.12 -0.01 17.06
CA ILE A 163 -0.69 1.30 17.44
C ILE A 163 -0.21 2.39 16.49
N ASN A 164 1.08 2.39 16.18
CA ASN A 164 1.67 3.36 15.27
C ASN A 164 1.27 3.10 13.81
N GLN A 165 0.98 1.86 13.42
CA GLN A 165 0.40 1.55 12.12
C GLN A 165 -1.02 2.13 11.98
N GLU A 166 -1.88 2.00 12.99
CA GLU A 166 -3.22 2.58 12.97
C GLU A 166 -3.16 4.12 12.89
N LEU A 167 -2.31 4.76 13.69
CA LEU A 167 -2.10 6.21 13.61
C LEU A 167 -1.66 6.65 12.20
N LEU A 168 -0.75 5.91 11.57
CA LEU A 168 -0.31 6.24 10.21
C LEU A 168 -1.43 6.08 9.19
N LYS A 169 -2.30 5.06 9.33
CA LYS A 169 -3.48 4.89 8.46
C LYS A 169 -4.43 6.07 8.58
N GLU A 170 -4.74 6.50 9.81
CA GLU A 170 -5.58 7.67 10.05
C GLU A 170 -5.02 8.92 9.34
N ILE A 171 -3.71 9.16 9.45
CA ILE A 171 -3.06 10.29 8.81
C ILE A 171 -3.10 10.19 7.28
N ILE A 172 -2.88 9.00 6.72
CA ILE A 172 -2.98 8.76 5.28
C ILE A 172 -4.42 9.05 4.78
N LEU A 173 -5.44 8.60 5.51
CA LEU A 173 -6.84 8.87 5.19
C LEU A 173 -7.20 10.35 5.32
N GLU A 174 -6.68 11.04 6.34
CA GLU A 174 -6.81 12.49 6.49
C GLU A 174 -6.20 13.24 5.30
N LEU A 175 -4.99 12.88 4.88
CA LEU A 175 -4.33 13.47 3.71
C LEU A 175 -5.11 13.21 2.41
N LYS A 176 -5.68 12.00 2.24
CA LYS A 176 -6.59 11.69 1.14
C LYS A 176 -7.81 12.61 1.15
N SER A 177 -8.44 12.82 2.32
CA SER A 177 -9.62 13.70 2.46
C SER A 177 -9.31 15.16 2.13
N GLN A 178 -8.05 15.58 2.28
CA GLN A 178 -7.52 16.88 1.86
C GLN A 178 -7.19 16.94 0.36
N ASN A 179 -7.68 15.97 -0.43
CA ASN A 179 -7.47 15.87 -1.87
C ASN A 179 -6.00 15.66 -2.30
N LYS A 180 -5.15 15.13 -1.41
CA LYS A 180 -3.77 14.76 -1.76
C LYS A 180 -3.77 13.43 -2.54
N ALA A 181 -2.88 13.30 -3.52
CA ALA A 181 -2.58 12.02 -4.14
C ALA A 181 -1.53 11.29 -3.31
N ILE A 182 -1.74 10.00 -3.07
CA ILE A 182 -0.83 9.22 -2.22
C ILE A 182 -0.45 7.94 -2.94
N ILE A 183 0.85 7.69 -3.05
CA ILE A 183 1.40 6.42 -3.49
C ILE A 183 2.12 5.81 -2.30
N PHE A 184 1.86 4.56 -1.96
CA PHE A 184 2.76 3.84 -1.09
C PHE A 184 3.15 2.49 -1.66
N SER A 185 4.43 2.15 -1.48
CA SER A 185 4.92 0.83 -1.81
C SER A 185 4.84 -0.06 -0.60
N THR A 186 4.52 -1.33 -0.80
CA THR A 186 4.59 -2.33 0.27
C THR A 186 4.55 -3.75 -0.29
N HIS A 187 5.01 -4.69 0.52
CA HIS A 187 4.78 -6.12 0.34
C HIS A 187 3.67 -6.67 1.26
N GLN A 188 3.10 -5.81 2.14
CA GLN A 188 2.04 -6.17 3.11
C GLN A 188 0.66 -5.97 2.47
N MET A 189 0.10 -7.03 1.89
CA MET A 189 -1.17 -6.99 1.15
C MET A 189 -2.36 -6.52 1.99
N GLU A 190 -2.37 -6.85 3.28
CA GLU A 190 -3.43 -6.45 4.22
C GLU A 190 -3.56 -4.93 4.37
N GLN A 191 -2.43 -4.20 4.40
CA GLN A 191 -2.45 -2.74 4.48
C GLN A 191 -3.06 -2.11 3.23
N VAL A 192 -2.80 -2.73 2.09
CA VAL A 192 -3.33 -2.31 0.80
C VAL A 192 -4.84 -2.49 0.72
N GLU A 193 -5.35 -3.64 1.17
CA GLU A 193 -6.79 -3.92 1.19
C GLU A 193 -7.57 -2.91 2.04
N LYS A 194 -6.94 -2.37 3.08
CA LYS A 194 -7.56 -1.40 3.99
C LYS A 194 -7.51 0.05 3.50
N LEU A 195 -6.56 0.39 2.62
CA LEU A 195 -6.27 1.78 2.30
C LEU A 195 -6.40 2.15 0.83
N CYS A 196 -6.04 1.23 -0.10
CA CYS A 196 -5.90 1.59 -1.50
C CYS A 196 -7.21 1.59 -2.27
N ASP A 197 -7.35 2.57 -3.14
CA ASP A 197 -8.40 2.62 -4.16
C ASP A 197 -7.99 1.85 -5.41
N GLU A 198 -6.73 2.04 -5.83
CA GLU A 198 -6.14 1.38 -6.99
C GLU A 198 -4.76 0.82 -6.65
N ILE A 199 -4.34 -0.19 -7.40
CA ILE A 199 -3.07 -0.88 -7.19
C ILE A 199 -2.36 -1.17 -8.50
N CYS A 200 -1.04 -1.32 -8.41
CA CYS A 200 -0.22 -2.01 -9.40
C CYS A 200 0.66 -3.03 -8.67
N LEU A 201 0.45 -4.30 -8.95
CA LEU A 201 1.25 -5.40 -8.44
C LEU A 201 2.37 -5.69 -9.42
N ILE A 202 3.61 -5.55 -8.96
CA ILE A 202 4.82 -5.80 -9.75
C ILE A 202 5.47 -7.09 -9.27
N ASN A 203 5.83 -7.95 -10.22
CA ASN A 203 6.64 -9.15 -9.96
C ASN A 203 7.76 -9.24 -10.99
N LYS A 204 9.01 -9.40 -10.53
CA LYS A 204 10.21 -9.48 -11.40
C LYS A 204 10.28 -8.37 -12.45
N GLY A 205 9.98 -7.14 -12.04
CA GLY A 205 9.98 -5.95 -12.87
C GLY A 205 8.73 -5.72 -13.72
N LYS A 206 7.85 -6.70 -13.86
CA LYS A 206 6.65 -6.62 -14.72
C LYS A 206 5.39 -6.36 -13.92
N PRO A 207 4.45 -5.51 -14.40
CA PRO A 207 3.13 -5.39 -13.81
C PRO A 207 2.34 -6.67 -14.09
N VAL A 208 1.82 -7.32 -13.04
CA VAL A 208 1.01 -8.55 -13.15
C VAL A 208 -0.48 -8.29 -12.91
N LEU A 209 -0.81 -7.27 -12.10
CA LEU A 209 -2.18 -6.79 -11.88
C LEU A 209 -2.15 -5.27 -11.75
N SER A 210 -3.09 -4.57 -12.37
CA SER A 210 -3.23 -3.12 -12.23
C SER A 210 -4.69 -2.69 -12.34
N GLY A 211 -5.10 -1.69 -11.54
CA GLY A 211 -6.42 -1.06 -11.58
C GLY A 211 -7.09 -0.95 -10.21
N ALA A 212 -8.39 -0.64 -10.24
CA ALA A 212 -9.18 -0.49 -9.02
C ALA A 212 -9.23 -1.79 -8.21
N LEU A 213 -8.91 -1.72 -6.91
CA LEU A 213 -8.80 -2.88 -6.03
C LEU A 213 -10.10 -3.70 -5.99
N GLU A 214 -11.25 -3.04 -5.90
CA GLU A 214 -12.55 -3.71 -5.91
C GLU A 214 -12.82 -4.47 -7.22
N LYS A 215 -12.44 -3.87 -8.37
CA LYS A 215 -12.59 -4.53 -9.67
C LYS A 215 -11.67 -5.74 -9.80
N ILE A 216 -10.44 -5.63 -9.29
CA ILE A 216 -9.50 -6.77 -9.26
C ILE A 216 -10.10 -7.88 -8.40
N LYS A 217 -10.46 -7.61 -7.15
CA LYS A 217 -11.07 -8.61 -6.27
C LYS A 217 -12.35 -9.22 -6.86
N GLY A 218 -13.18 -8.40 -7.52
CA GLY A 218 -14.40 -8.85 -8.19
C GLY A 218 -14.17 -9.80 -9.37
N LYS A 219 -13.03 -9.67 -10.09
CA LYS A 219 -12.68 -10.61 -11.19
C LYS A 219 -12.31 -12.00 -10.69
N PHE A 220 -11.76 -12.11 -9.48
CA PHE A 220 -11.38 -13.37 -8.84
C PHE A 220 -12.52 -14.00 -8.03
N GLY A 221 -13.72 -13.41 -8.07
CA GLY A 221 -14.96 -13.96 -7.55
C GLY A 221 -15.23 -13.59 -6.07
N ARG A 222 -16.46 -13.94 -5.63
CA ARG A 222 -16.86 -13.97 -4.21
C ARG A 222 -16.86 -15.43 -3.77
N ASP A 223 -15.72 -16.09 -3.89
CA ASP A 223 -15.69 -17.55 -3.97
C ASP A 223 -15.29 -18.19 -2.64
N THR A 224 -15.13 -17.39 -1.56
CA THR A 224 -14.79 -17.94 -0.24
C THR A 224 -15.86 -17.58 0.78
N ILE A 225 -16.43 -18.62 1.40
CA ILE A 225 -17.34 -18.49 2.53
C ILE A 225 -16.58 -18.87 3.78
N HIS A 226 -16.49 -17.96 4.73
CA HIS A 226 -15.94 -18.22 6.05
C HIS A 226 -17.08 -18.48 7.02
N ILE A 227 -17.03 -19.58 7.75
CA ILE A 227 -18.03 -19.93 8.77
C ILE A 227 -17.36 -20.24 10.10
N GLU A 228 -18.00 -19.83 11.18
CA GLU A 228 -17.72 -20.32 12.53
C GLU A 228 -18.89 -21.19 12.98
N PHE A 229 -18.61 -22.35 13.55
CA PHE A 229 -19.62 -23.34 13.88
C PHE A 229 -19.24 -24.19 15.10
N SER A 230 -20.21 -24.94 15.62
CA SER A 230 -20.02 -26.03 16.56
C SER A 230 -20.52 -27.34 15.95
N GLY A 231 -19.92 -28.45 16.37
CA GLY A 231 -20.27 -29.79 15.87
C GLY A 231 -19.24 -30.33 14.87
N ASP A 232 -19.61 -31.41 14.17
CA ASP A 232 -18.76 -32.05 13.18
C ASP A 232 -18.91 -31.38 11.82
N GLY A 233 -17.84 -30.79 11.32
CA GLY A 233 -17.78 -30.11 10.02
C GLY A 233 -17.40 -31.00 8.83
N GLU A 234 -17.14 -32.30 9.00
CA GLU A 234 -16.66 -33.16 7.91
C GLU A 234 -17.62 -33.20 6.71
N ASN A 235 -18.91 -33.11 6.96
CA ASN A 235 -19.94 -33.13 5.92
C ASN A 235 -19.99 -31.85 5.07
N LEU A 236 -19.34 -30.76 5.48
CA LEU A 236 -19.23 -29.51 4.70
C LEU A 236 -18.50 -29.75 3.37
N LYS A 237 -17.63 -30.76 3.31
CA LYS A 237 -16.87 -31.12 2.10
C LYS A 237 -17.75 -31.62 0.95
N TRP A 238 -18.99 -32.06 1.26
CA TRP A 238 -19.90 -32.67 0.30
C TRP A 238 -21.04 -31.76 -0.15
N ILE A 239 -20.97 -30.48 0.20
CA ILE A 239 -21.97 -29.52 -0.26
C ILE A 239 -21.77 -29.24 -1.74
N ASN A 240 -22.86 -29.44 -2.52
CA ASN A 240 -22.85 -29.17 -3.95
C ASN A 240 -22.53 -27.69 -4.24
N GLY A 241 -21.59 -27.42 -5.17
CA GLY A 241 -21.10 -26.09 -5.49
C GLY A 241 -19.95 -25.62 -4.60
N VAL A 242 -19.48 -26.45 -3.66
CA VAL A 242 -18.24 -26.20 -2.91
C VAL A 242 -17.08 -26.92 -3.59
N LYS A 243 -16.07 -26.17 -4.02
CA LYS A 243 -14.88 -26.69 -4.72
C LYS A 243 -13.82 -27.21 -3.76
N LYS A 244 -13.65 -26.54 -2.61
CA LYS A 244 -12.63 -26.86 -1.60
C LYS A 244 -13.13 -26.45 -0.22
N VAL A 245 -12.82 -27.23 0.80
CA VAL A 245 -13.06 -26.91 2.20
C VAL A 245 -11.76 -27.02 2.97
N GLU A 246 -11.37 -25.94 3.65
CA GLU A 246 -10.32 -25.92 4.66
C GLU A 246 -10.99 -25.96 6.02
N LEU A 247 -10.93 -27.11 6.68
CA LEU A 247 -11.64 -27.38 7.93
C LEU A 247 -10.72 -27.24 9.13
N TYR A 248 -11.19 -26.50 10.13
CA TYR A 248 -10.56 -26.33 11.43
C TYR A 248 -11.54 -26.69 12.56
N PRO A 249 -11.13 -26.85 13.80
CA PRO A 249 -11.98 -27.38 14.87
C PRO A 249 -13.32 -26.65 15.10
N ASN A 250 -13.35 -25.33 14.84
CA ASN A 250 -14.48 -24.45 15.14
C ASN A 250 -14.78 -23.42 14.03
N TYR A 251 -14.08 -23.50 12.90
CA TYR A 251 -14.34 -22.69 11.71
C TYR A 251 -13.94 -23.44 10.43
N ALA A 252 -14.48 -23.01 9.30
CA ALA A 252 -14.10 -23.50 7.99
C ALA A 252 -14.08 -22.39 6.94
N GLU A 253 -13.22 -22.55 5.94
CA GLU A 253 -13.21 -21.75 4.73
C GLU A 253 -13.64 -22.62 3.55
N LEU A 254 -14.74 -22.23 2.89
CA LEU A 254 -15.29 -22.94 1.76
C LEU A 254 -15.04 -22.12 0.49
N THR A 255 -14.27 -22.65 -0.45
CA THR A 255 -14.17 -22.08 -1.80
C THR A 255 -15.33 -22.64 -2.62
N VAL A 256 -16.14 -21.76 -3.21
CA VAL A 256 -17.31 -22.14 -4.00
C VAL A 256 -17.05 -21.98 -5.49
N GLU A 257 -17.83 -22.69 -6.31
CA GLU A 257 -17.77 -22.55 -7.77
C GLU A 257 -18.32 -21.19 -8.21
N PRO A 258 -17.79 -20.58 -9.30
CA PRO A 258 -18.29 -19.32 -9.83
C PRO A 258 -19.78 -19.40 -10.18
N GLY A 259 -20.58 -18.43 -9.74
CA GLY A 259 -22.00 -18.31 -10.07
C GLY A 259 -22.94 -19.15 -9.21
N VAL A 260 -22.44 -19.88 -8.21
CA VAL A 260 -23.29 -20.63 -7.29
C VAL A 260 -24.09 -19.70 -6.39
N ASN A 261 -25.34 -20.08 -6.11
CA ASN A 261 -26.19 -19.35 -5.18
C ASN A 261 -25.74 -19.57 -3.73
N VAL A 262 -25.06 -18.55 -3.16
CA VAL A 262 -24.55 -18.60 -1.79
C VAL A 262 -25.67 -18.85 -0.75
N GLY A 263 -26.91 -18.42 -1.03
CA GLY A 263 -28.06 -18.67 -0.16
C GLY A 263 -28.45 -20.16 -0.08
N GLU A 264 -28.22 -20.92 -1.13
CA GLU A 264 -28.42 -22.38 -1.11
C GLU A 264 -27.33 -23.07 -0.31
N ILE A 265 -26.09 -22.64 -0.46
CA ILE A 265 -24.98 -23.14 0.36
C ILE A 265 -25.23 -22.85 1.85
N LEU A 266 -25.66 -21.63 2.19
CA LEU A 266 -26.00 -21.27 3.58
C LEU A 266 -27.05 -22.20 4.17
N LYS A 267 -28.14 -22.50 3.44
CA LYS A 267 -29.17 -23.42 3.88
C LYS A 267 -28.60 -24.80 4.22
N ARG A 268 -27.74 -25.32 3.35
CA ARG A 268 -27.09 -26.62 3.58
C ARG A 268 -26.13 -26.60 4.77
N ILE A 269 -25.38 -25.52 4.96
CA ILE A 269 -24.49 -25.39 6.12
C ILE A 269 -25.26 -25.42 7.43
N VAL A 270 -26.40 -24.71 7.52
CA VAL A 270 -27.25 -24.65 8.73
C VAL A 270 -27.86 -26.01 9.04
N GLU A 271 -28.11 -26.89 8.03
CA GLU A 271 -28.60 -28.27 8.23
C GLU A 271 -27.51 -29.21 8.78
N LEU A 272 -26.21 -28.89 8.54
CA LEU A 272 -25.10 -29.80 8.84
C LEU A 272 -24.36 -29.43 10.14
N VAL A 273 -24.32 -28.17 10.52
CA VAL A 273 -23.60 -27.70 11.69
C VAL A 273 -24.37 -26.60 12.45
N ASP A 274 -24.06 -26.44 13.73
CA ASP A 274 -24.58 -25.31 14.53
C ASP A 274 -23.80 -24.03 14.18
N LEU A 275 -24.35 -23.27 13.22
CA LEU A 275 -23.71 -22.10 12.61
C LEU A 275 -23.71 -20.91 13.58
N LYS A 276 -22.54 -20.33 13.87
CA LYS A 276 -22.35 -19.14 14.71
C LYS A 276 -22.11 -17.87 13.89
N LYS A 277 -21.36 -18.01 12.80
CA LYS A 277 -21.05 -16.91 11.90
C LYS A 277 -21.02 -17.40 10.47
N PHE A 278 -21.50 -16.55 9.56
CA PHE A 278 -21.42 -16.77 8.12
C PHE A 278 -20.96 -15.45 7.46
N GLU A 279 -19.90 -15.52 6.70
CA GLU A 279 -19.33 -14.35 6.02
C GLU A 279 -18.88 -14.76 4.61
N VAL A 280 -19.40 -14.06 3.60
CA VAL A 280 -18.93 -14.23 2.23
C VAL A 280 -17.78 -13.25 2.03
N LYS A 281 -16.58 -13.78 1.85
CA LYS A 281 -15.37 -13.00 1.62
C LYS A 281 -14.99 -13.00 0.15
N SER A 282 -14.63 -11.84 -0.37
CA SER A 282 -13.83 -11.79 -1.58
C SER A 282 -12.45 -12.37 -1.25
N PRO A 283 -11.78 -13.05 -2.20
CA PRO A 283 -10.44 -13.58 -1.97
C PRO A 283 -9.51 -12.47 -1.49
N SER A 284 -8.59 -12.83 -0.61
CA SER A 284 -7.57 -11.88 -0.15
C SER A 284 -6.66 -11.49 -1.32
N LEU A 285 -6.14 -10.29 -1.28
CA LEU A 285 -5.17 -9.86 -2.30
C LEU A 285 -3.93 -10.77 -2.31
N TYR A 286 -3.60 -11.36 -1.15
CA TYR A 286 -2.53 -12.35 -1.03
C TYR A 286 -2.85 -13.64 -1.80
N SER A 287 -4.08 -14.19 -1.66
CA SER A 287 -4.50 -15.37 -2.43
C SER A 287 -4.46 -15.09 -3.93
N ILE A 288 -5.01 -13.94 -4.35
CA ILE A 288 -4.97 -13.50 -5.75
C ILE A 288 -3.52 -13.42 -6.27
N PHE A 289 -2.60 -12.88 -5.46
CA PHE A 289 -1.19 -12.79 -5.82
C PHE A 289 -0.57 -14.17 -6.04
N ILE A 290 -0.81 -15.11 -5.12
CA ILE A 290 -0.30 -16.48 -5.25
C ILE A 290 -0.83 -17.15 -6.52
N ASP A 291 -2.14 -17.04 -6.78
CA ASP A 291 -2.75 -17.62 -7.97
C ASP A 291 -2.14 -17.05 -9.26
N VAL A 292 -2.01 -15.71 -9.33
CA VAL A 292 -1.46 -15.03 -10.52
C VAL A 292 0.02 -15.36 -10.75
N VAL A 293 0.79 -15.53 -9.68
CA VAL A 293 2.23 -15.80 -9.79
C VAL A 293 2.52 -17.29 -10.02
N SER A 294 1.75 -18.21 -9.40
CA SER A 294 1.91 -19.66 -9.56
C SER A 294 1.37 -20.18 -10.89
N ASP A 295 0.26 -19.65 -11.38
CA ASP A 295 -0.39 -20.13 -12.62
C ASP A 295 0.22 -19.56 -13.90
N GLY A 296 1.24 -18.69 -13.81
CA GLY A 296 1.85 -18.05 -14.98
C GLY A 296 0.87 -17.15 -15.76
N PHE A 297 -0.22 -16.66 -15.12
CA PHE A 297 -1.28 -15.85 -15.75
C PHE A 297 -0.77 -14.50 -16.34
N GLY A 298 0.53 -14.20 -16.22
CA GLY A 298 1.14 -13.00 -16.80
C GLY A 298 1.26 -12.99 -18.34
N GLU A 299 0.95 -14.09 -19.02
CA GLU A 299 1.13 -14.17 -20.50
C GLU A 299 -0.17 -14.26 -21.32
N LYS A 300 -1.36 -14.33 -20.71
CA LYS A 300 -2.61 -14.61 -21.46
C LYS A 300 -3.77 -13.64 -21.32
N SER A 301 -3.68 -12.51 -20.60
CA SER A 301 -4.83 -11.57 -20.57
C SER A 301 -4.40 -10.14 -20.25
N LEU A 302 -4.11 -9.39 -21.28
CA LEU A 302 -4.33 -7.95 -21.39
C LEU A 302 -4.96 -7.67 -22.74
#